data_fc9fc8dccc90af620581009d68c41b01
#
_entry.id   fc9fc8dccc90af620581009d68c41b01
#
_cell.length_a   1.000
_cell.length_b   1.000
_cell.length_c   1.000
_cell.angle_alpha   90.00
_cell.angle_beta   90.00
_cell.angle_gamma   90.00
#
_symmetry.space_group_name_H-M   'P 1'
#
loop_
_entity.id
_entity.type
_entity.pdbx_description
1 polymer ?
#
loop_
_entity_poly.entity_id
_entity_poly.type
_entity_poly.pdbx_seq_one_letter_code
_entity_poly.pdbx_strand_id
1 'polypeptide(L)'
;YNRYLEAPKDTYKKLLNLLINKDHFVITTNVDHQFQIAGFIKEKLFYTQGDYGLWQCSKPCHQKTYDNYETVVTMIKQQHDLKIPSSLIPYCPICNAPMTMNLRCDKTFVQDSGWYHAQERYYHFLNKYHYSKIVYLELGVGYNTPGIIKYPFWQLTIENPKAIYACINQDIIDLPSELKKQTIMINDNIHNVLSSLEKLL
;
A
#
# COMPACT_ATOMS: atom_id res chain seq x y z
N TYR A 1 -8.04 -10.70 -11.11
CA TYR A 1 -8.18 -11.99 -10.39
C TYR A 1 -7.14 -12.14 -9.28
N ASN A 2 -5.87 -11.96 -9.59
CA ASN A 2 -4.77 -12.15 -8.64
C ASN A 2 -4.88 -11.31 -7.36
N ARG A 3 -5.53 -10.17 -7.43
CA ARG A 3 -5.79 -9.31 -6.27
C ARG A 3 -6.59 -10.02 -5.17
N TYR A 4 -7.40 -11.02 -5.54
CA TYR A 4 -8.26 -11.76 -4.60
C TYR A 4 -7.64 -13.08 -4.11
N LEU A 5 -6.43 -13.40 -4.56
CA LEU A 5 -5.70 -14.58 -4.11
C LEU A 5 -4.70 -14.20 -3.02
N GLU A 6 -4.49 -15.11 -2.09
CA GLU A 6 -3.40 -14.97 -1.13
C GLU A 6 -2.05 -14.97 -1.85
N ALA A 7 -1.10 -14.18 -1.33
CA ALA A 7 0.27 -14.22 -1.82
C ALA A 7 0.86 -15.64 -1.65
N PRO A 8 1.73 -16.09 -2.57
CA PRO A 8 2.31 -17.44 -2.50
C PRO A 8 3.22 -17.66 -1.28
N LYS A 9 3.65 -16.58 -0.61
CA LYS A 9 4.44 -16.59 0.62
C LYS A 9 3.70 -15.85 1.73
N ASP A 10 3.90 -16.27 2.96
CA ASP A 10 3.30 -15.68 4.17
C ASP A 10 3.98 -14.41 4.68
N THR A 11 4.73 -13.71 3.81
CA THR A 11 5.52 -12.50 4.14
C THR A 11 4.68 -11.42 4.86
N TYR A 12 3.48 -11.14 4.37
CA TYR A 12 2.58 -10.16 4.98
C TYR A 12 2.04 -10.64 6.35
N LYS A 13 1.75 -11.93 6.48
CA LYS A 13 1.32 -12.55 7.76
C LYS A 13 2.44 -12.48 8.81
N LYS A 14 3.68 -12.75 8.41
CA LYS A 14 4.86 -12.60 9.29
C LYS A 14 5.04 -11.16 9.77
N LEU A 15 4.90 -10.20 8.85
CA LEU A 15 4.96 -8.79 9.23
C LEU A 15 3.85 -8.43 10.24
N LEU A 16 2.62 -8.89 10.01
CA LEU A 16 1.52 -8.67 10.94
C LEU A 16 1.81 -9.24 12.32
N ASN A 17 2.33 -10.48 12.40
CA ASN A 17 2.70 -11.12 13.67
C ASN A 17 3.75 -10.30 14.45
N LEU A 18 4.75 -9.77 13.77
CA LEU A 18 5.78 -8.89 14.38
C LEU A 18 5.19 -7.59 14.94
N LEU A 19 4.06 -7.13 14.38
CA LEU A 19 3.43 -5.85 14.72
C LEU A 19 2.22 -5.98 15.66
N ILE A 20 1.76 -7.18 15.97
CA ILE A 20 0.48 -7.41 16.67
C ILE A 20 0.37 -6.68 18.01
N ASN A 21 1.46 -6.58 18.76
CA ASN A 21 1.54 -5.90 20.07
C ASN A 21 2.16 -4.50 19.98
N LYS A 22 2.24 -3.92 18.78
CA LYS A 22 2.84 -2.59 18.56
C LYS A 22 1.81 -1.66 17.96
N ASP A 23 1.81 -0.41 18.40
CA ASP A 23 1.04 0.61 17.66
C ASP A 23 1.77 0.88 16.34
N HIS A 24 1.06 0.67 15.24
CA HIS A 24 1.63 0.74 13.90
C HIS A 24 0.65 1.36 12.92
N PHE A 25 1.18 1.87 11.83
CA PHE A 25 0.41 2.31 10.67
C PHE A 25 1.16 1.89 9.39
N VAL A 26 0.43 1.43 8.39
CA VAL A 26 0.99 1.02 7.10
C VAL A 26 0.65 2.05 6.04
N ILE A 27 1.67 2.57 5.35
CA ILE A 27 1.53 3.28 4.09
C ILE A 27 2.11 2.41 2.98
N THR A 28 1.38 2.26 1.87
CA THR A 28 1.81 1.42 0.76
C THR A 28 1.51 2.05 -0.60
N THR A 29 2.39 1.80 -1.55
CA THR A 29 2.17 2.08 -2.97
C THR A 29 1.69 0.86 -3.74
N ASN A 30 1.60 -0.30 -3.09
CA ASN A 30 1.05 -1.51 -3.69
C ASN A 30 -0.46 -1.39 -3.86
N VAL A 31 -0.96 -1.96 -4.95
CA VAL A 31 -2.38 -1.94 -5.34
C VAL A 31 -3.02 -3.34 -5.33
N ASP A 32 -2.27 -4.33 -4.82
CA ASP A 32 -2.56 -5.77 -4.87
C ASP A 32 -3.43 -6.28 -3.71
N HIS A 33 -3.80 -5.42 -2.76
CA HIS A 33 -4.65 -5.75 -1.62
C HIS A 33 -4.07 -6.76 -0.62
N GLN A 34 -2.81 -7.09 -0.71
CA GLN A 34 -2.22 -8.17 0.08
C GLN A 34 -2.14 -7.87 1.58
N PHE A 35 -2.02 -6.60 1.97
CA PHE A 35 -2.10 -6.22 3.38
C PHE A 35 -3.45 -6.59 3.99
N GLN A 36 -4.56 -6.28 3.30
CA GLN A 36 -5.92 -6.58 3.76
C GLN A 36 -6.15 -8.10 3.82
N ILE A 37 -5.73 -8.86 2.80
CA ILE A 37 -5.83 -10.32 2.78
C ILE A 37 -5.05 -10.95 3.92
N ALA A 38 -3.90 -10.38 4.30
CA ALA A 38 -3.11 -10.85 5.43
C ALA A 38 -3.70 -10.53 6.81
N GLY A 39 -4.75 -9.67 6.88
CA GLY A 39 -5.46 -9.33 8.12
C GLY A 39 -5.10 -7.96 8.71
N PHE A 40 -4.37 -7.10 7.98
CA PHE A 40 -4.18 -5.71 8.41
C PHE A 40 -5.51 -4.96 8.39
N ILE A 41 -5.81 -4.25 9.48
CA ILE A 41 -7.07 -3.52 9.59
C ILE A 41 -7.03 -2.24 8.76
N LYS A 42 -8.15 -1.92 8.11
CA LYS A 42 -8.27 -0.77 7.19
C LYS A 42 -7.98 0.57 7.86
N GLU A 43 -8.30 0.69 9.14
CA GLU A 43 -8.09 1.90 9.94
C GLU A 43 -6.61 2.27 10.11
N LYS A 44 -5.71 1.28 10.01
CA LYS A 44 -4.26 1.44 10.11
C LYS A 44 -3.53 1.27 8.77
N LEU A 45 -4.25 1.46 7.67
CA LEU A 45 -3.72 1.23 6.33
C LEU A 45 -4.06 2.39 5.39
N PHE A 46 -3.06 2.89 4.65
CA PHE A 46 -3.21 3.86 3.58
C PHE A 46 -2.54 3.37 2.29
N TYR A 47 -3.34 2.92 1.33
CA TYR A 47 -2.90 2.52 -0.01
C TYR A 47 -3.02 3.74 -0.95
N THR A 48 -1.92 4.41 -1.20
CA THR A 48 -1.86 5.74 -1.82
C THR A 48 -2.14 5.75 -3.32
N GLN A 49 -1.88 4.62 -4.00
CA GLN A 49 -1.90 4.50 -5.46
C GLN A 49 -3.18 3.84 -6.00
N GLY A 50 -4.18 3.61 -5.12
CA GLY A 50 -5.43 2.95 -5.47
C GLY A 50 -5.44 1.45 -5.20
N ASP A 51 -6.38 0.75 -5.80
CA ASP A 51 -6.59 -0.68 -5.59
C ASP A 51 -7.20 -1.30 -6.85
N TYR A 52 -6.70 -2.45 -7.30
CA TYR A 52 -7.28 -3.23 -8.40
C TYR A 52 -8.73 -3.67 -8.15
N GLY A 53 -9.16 -3.71 -6.90
CA GLY A 53 -10.53 -4.04 -6.50
C GLY A 53 -11.52 -2.88 -6.60
N LEU A 54 -11.07 -1.72 -7.06
CA LEU A 54 -11.91 -0.53 -7.17
C LEU A 54 -12.00 -0.06 -8.62
N TRP A 55 -13.19 0.26 -9.06
CA TRP A 55 -13.43 1.00 -10.30
C TRP A 55 -13.69 2.47 -10.04
N GLN A 56 -13.35 3.28 -11.04
CA GLN A 56 -13.67 4.69 -11.15
C GLN A 56 -14.20 5.02 -12.54
N CYS A 57 -14.86 6.14 -12.69
CA CYS A 57 -15.21 6.66 -14.01
C CYS A 57 -13.94 7.02 -14.81
N SER A 58 -13.81 6.56 -16.04
CA SER A 58 -12.65 6.89 -16.90
C SER A 58 -12.55 8.40 -17.23
N LYS A 59 -13.65 9.15 -17.12
CA LYS A 59 -13.73 10.61 -17.33
C LYS A 59 -13.75 11.41 -16.02
N PRO A 60 -13.35 10.87 -14.89
CA PRO A 60 -13.56 11.22 -13.47
C PRO A 60 -14.68 12.27 -13.23
N CYS A 61 -15.90 12.00 -13.72
CA CYS A 61 -17.00 12.94 -13.66
C CYS A 61 -17.55 13.17 -12.22
N HIS A 62 -17.09 12.37 -11.27
CA HIS A 62 -17.40 12.47 -9.85
C HIS A 62 -16.33 11.77 -9.00
N GLN A 63 -16.23 12.15 -7.72
CA GLN A 63 -15.20 11.68 -6.79
C GLN A 63 -15.68 10.45 -5.99
N LYS A 64 -15.91 9.32 -6.68
CA LYS A 64 -16.36 8.08 -6.06
C LYS A 64 -15.72 6.89 -6.73
N THR A 65 -15.32 5.90 -5.92
CA THR A 65 -14.90 4.57 -6.37
C THR A 65 -15.99 3.53 -6.09
N TYR A 66 -15.89 2.38 -6.76
CA TYR A 66 -16.86 1.30 -6.70
C TYR A 66 -16.14 -0.03 -6.54
N ASP A 67 -16.58 -0.84 -5.59
CA ASP A 67 -16.09 -2.21 -5.46
C ASP A 67 -16.40 -3.02 -6.71
N ASN A 68 -15.48 -3.89 -7.13
CA ASN A 68 -15.61 -4.65 -8.36
C ASN A 68 -15.64 -6.18 -8.14
N TYR A 69 -15.61 -6.66 -6.90
CA TYR A 69 -15.43 -8.08 -6.59
C TYR A 69 -16.47 -8.97 -7.29
N GLU A 70 -17.75 -8.73 -7.06
CA GLU A 70 -18.83 -9.56 -7.58
C GLU A 70 -18.84 -9.60 -9.12
N THR A 71 -18.62 -8.44 -9.73
CA THR A 71 -18.57 -8.35 -11.20
C THR A 71 -17.33 -9.06 -11.75
N VAL A 72 -16.17 -8.91 -11.14
CA VAL A 72 -14.94 -9.60 -11.56
C VAL A 72 -15.09 -11.13 -11.41
N VAL A 73 -15.69 -11.61 -10.32
CA VAL A 73 -15.98 -13.04 -10.16
C VAL A 73 -16.91 -13.55 -11.28
N THR A 74 -17.92 -12.76 -11.62
CA THR A 74 -18.84 -13.10 -12.73
C THR A 74 -18.13 -13.08 -14.09
N MET A 75 -17.27 -12.08 -14.34
CA MET A 75 -16.44 -12.02 -15.54
C MET A 75 -15.56 -13.26 -15.70
N ILE A 76 -14.91 -13.72 -14.61
CA ILE A 76 -14.05 -14.92 -14.62
C ILE A 76 -14.87 -16.17 -14.98
N LYS A 77 -16.05 -16.32 -14.39
CA LYS A 77 -16.93 -17.47 -14.65
C LYS A 77 -17.47 -17.52 -16.09
N GLN A 78 -17.68 -16.35 -16.70
CA GLN A 78 -18.32 -16.23 -18.02
C GLN A 78 -17.34 -15.94 -19.15
N GLN A 79 -16.05 -15.76 -18.86
CA GLN A 79 -15.07 -15.51 -19.93
C GLN A 79 -14.91 -16.77 -20.81
N HIS A 80 -14.81 -16.53 -22.11
CA HIS A 80 -14.45 -17.52 -23.10
C HIS A 80 -13.42 -16.92 -24.06
N ASP A 81 -12.38 -17.68 -24.41
CA ASP A 81 -11.29 -17.22 -25.29
C ASP A 81 -10.68 -15.85 -24.88
N LEU A 82 -10.45 -15.65 -23.57
CA LEU A 82 -9.93 -14.41 -22.98
C LEU A 82 -10.84 -13.18 -23.18
N LYS A 83 -12.12 -13.39 -23.49
CA LYS A 83 -13.13 -12.33 -23.64
C LYS A 83 -14.26 -12.50 -22.64
N ILE A 84 -14.75 -11.39 -22.13
CA ILE A 84 -15.95 -11.34 -21.29
C ILE A 84 -17.17 -10.98 -22.14
N PRO A 85 -18.40 -11.37 -21.76
CA PRO A 85 -19.61 -10.87 -22.36
C PRO A 85 -19.69 -9.33 -22.31
N SER A 86 -20.13 -8.70 -23.39
CA SER A 86 -20.26 -7.23 -23.46
C SER A 86 -21.19 -6.65 -22.39
N SER A 87 -22.17 -7.42 -21.92
CA SER A 87 -23.05 -7.05 -20.83
C SER A 87 -22.37 -6.89 -19.47
N LEU A 88 -21.16 -7.42 -19.31
CA LEU A 88 -20.35 -7.30 -18.08
C LEU A 88 -19.35 -6.14 -18.14
N ILE A 89 -19.25 -5.39 -19.23
CA ILE A 89 -18.42 -4.21 -19.31
C ILE A 89 -19.01 -3.15 -18.39
N PRO A 90 -18.27 -2.66 -17.38
CA PRO A 90 -18.80 -1.70 -16.42
C PRO A 90 -18.86 -0.28 -17.00
N TYR A 91 -19.97 0.39 -16.78
CA TYR A 91 -20.18 1.79 -17.18
C TYR A 91 -20.49 2.67 -15.96
N CYS A 92 -20.07 3.91 -16.03
CA CYS A 92 -20.29 4.90 -14.99
C CYS A 92 -21.82 5.16 -14.80
N PRO A 93 -22.36 5.06 -13.58
CA PRO A 93 -23.79 5.24 -13.35
C PRO A 93 -24.24 6.71 -13.51
N ILE A 94 -23.30 7.67 -13.61
CA ILE A 94 -23.60 9.11 -13.74
C ILE A 94 -23.53 9.56 -15.20
N CYS A 95 -22.44 9.24 -15.91
CA CYS A 95 -22.21 9.76 -17.27
C CYS A 95 -22.16 8.68 -18.35
N ASN A 96 -22.37 7.43 -17.99
CA ASN A 96 -22.33 6.27 -18.89
C ASN A 96 -21.01 6.11 -19.66
N ALA A 97 -19.92 6.74 -19.25
CA ALA A 97 -18.59 6.44 -19.79
C ALA A 97 -18.10 5.08 -19.27
N PRO A 98 -17.22 4.37 -19.99
CA PRO A 98 -16.62 3.14 -19.47
C PRO A 98 -15.96 3.41 -18.11
N MET A 99 -15.96 2.42 -17.23
CA MET A 99 -15.18 2.46 -16.01
C MET A 99 -13.76 1.94 -16.24
N THR A 100 -12.84 2.36 -15.41
CA THR A 100 -11.47 1.86 -15.34
C THR A 100 -11.11 1.50 -13.91
N MET A 101 -10.03 0.75 -13.70
CA MET A 101 -9.53 0.49 -12.36
C MET A 101 -9.05 1.78 -11.71
N ASN A 102 -9.29 1.93 -10.40
CA ASN A 102 -8.81 3.07 -9.63
C ASN A 102 -7.32 2.89 -9.32
N LEU A 103 -6.49 3.27 -10.28
CA LEU A 103 -5.03 3.21 -10.20
C LEU A 103 -4.44 4.57 -10.58
N ARG A 104 -3.43 5.02 -9.83
CA ARG A 104 -2.73 6.28 -10.12
C ARG A 104 -1.73 6.11 -11.27
N CYS A 105 -2.25 6.03 -12.48
CA CYS A 105 -1.46 5.99 -13.72
C CYS A 105 -1.27 7.38 -14.33
N ASP A 106 -2.23 8.27 -14.11
CA ASP A 106 -2.25 9.62 -14.66
C ASP A 106 -3.08 10.59 -13.78
N LYS A 107 -3.40 11.77 -14.34
CA LYS A 107 -4.19 12.82 -13.68
C LYS A 107 -5.69 12.50 -13.49
N THR A 108 -6.17 11.38 -14.03
CA THR A 108 -7.58 10.98 -13.92
C THR A 108 -7.85 10.17 -12.66
N PHE A 109 -6.86 9.89 -11.84
CA PHE A 109 -6.99 9.16 -10.59
C PHE A 109 -7.99 9.82 -9.64
N VAL A 110 -9.01 9.06 -9.24
CA VAL A 110 -10.02 9.53 -8.30
C VAL A 110 -9.58 9.25 -6.87
N GLN A 111 -9.45 10.33 -6.10
CA GLN A 111 -9.28 10.27 -4.65
C GLN A 111 -10.65 10.49 -4.02
N ASP A 112 -11.31 9.42 -3.59
CA ASP A 112 -12.62 9.50 -2.95
C ASP A 112 -12.53 9.84 -1.45
N SER A 113 -13.66 9.96 -0.78
CA SER A 113 -13.69 10.23 0.66
C SER A 113 -12.93 9.20 1.48
N GLY A 114 -12.95 7.94 1.07
CA GLY A 114 -12.22 6.85 1.74
C GLY A 114 -10.70 7.04 1.66
N TRP A 115 -10.20 7.51 0.52
CA TRP A 115 -8.78 7.85 0.33
C TRP A 115 -8.38 9.02 1.25
N TYR A 116 -9.16 10.10 1.30
CA TYR A 116 -8.87 11.25 2.19
C TYR A 116 -8.94 10.88 3.67
N HIS A 117 -9.91 10.10 4.10
CA HIS A 117 -9.97 9.62 5.49
C HIS A 117 -8.76 8.73 5.86
N ALA A 118 -8.25 7.92 4.93
CA ALA A 118 -7.04 7.14 5.18
C ALA A 118 -5.80 8.04 5.31
N GLN A 119 -5.70 9.08 4.48
CA GLN A 119 -4.66 10.09 4.56
C GLN A 119 -4.70 10.85 5.91
N GLU A 120 -5.87 11.28 6.35
CA GLU A 120 -6.05 11.96 7.64
C GLU A 120 -5.60 11.08 8.82
N ARG A 121 -5.99 9.79 8.83
CA ARG A 121 -5.54 8.85 9.86
C ARG A 121 -4.02 8.66 9.86
N TYR A 122 -3.41 8.61 8.68
CA TYR A 122 -1.95 8.52 8.55
C TYR A 122 -1.25 9.75 9.16
N TYR A 123 -1.69 10.95 8.80
CA TYR A 123 -1.11 12.17 9.37
C TYR A 123 -1.37 12.30 10.87
N HIS A 124 -2.55 11.89 11.34
CA HIS A 124 -2.83 11.85 12.78
C HIS A 124 -1.86 10.91 13.52
N PHE A 125 -1.56 9.73 12.96
CA PHE A 125 -0.58 8.81 13.52
C PHE A 125 0.82 9.42 13.54
N LEU A 126 1.29 10.04 12.46
CA LEU A 126 2.58 10.71 12.41
C LEU A 126 2.69 11.82 13.48
N ASN A 127 1.68 12.68 13.59
CA ASN A 127 1.64 13.76 14.55
C ASN A 127 1.67 13.25 16.01
N LYS A 128 0.94 12.16 16.29
CA LYS A 128 0.93 11.52 17.62
C LYS A 128 2.33 11.09 18.06
N TYR A 129 3.16 10.64 17.13
CA TYR A 129 4.49 10.09 17.43
C TYR A 129 5.65 10.99 17.02
N HIS A 130 5.40 12.22 16.60
CA HIS A 130 6.41 13.13 16.01
C HIS A 130 7.68 13.30 16.86
N TYR A 131 7.57 13.33 18.21
CA TYR A 131 8.71 13.43 19.13
C TYR A 131 8.96 12.18 19.96
N SER A 132 8.31 11.06 19.60
CA SER A 132 8.40 9.79 20.33
C SER A 132 9.46 8.87 19.73
N LYS A 133 9.76 7.76 20.40
CA LYS A 133 10.52 6.67 19.79
C LYS A 133 9.64 6.03 18.71
N ILE A 134 10.06 6.09 17.47
CA ILE A 134 9.36 5.53 16.31
C ILE A 134 10.35 4.85 15.39
N VAL A 135 9.93 3.77 14.74
CA VAL A 135 10.67 3.12 13.67
C VAL A 135 9.93 3.34 12.35
N TYR A 136 10.58 3.99 11.41
CA TYR A 136 10.14 4.08 10.03
C TYR A 136 10.68 2.87 9.27
N LEU A 137 9.86 1.82 9.17
CA LEU A 137 10.25 0.58 8.52
C LEU A 137 9.90 0.62 7.03
N GLU A 138 10.92 0.64 6.20
CA GLU A 138 10.80 0.59 4.74
C GLU A 138 11.06 -0.83 4.23
N LEU A 139 10.13 -1.34 3.43
CA LEU A 139 10.17 -2.69 2.87
C LEU A 139 10.15 -2.64 1.33
N GLY A 140 11.31 -2.78 0.70
CA GLY A 140 11.46 -2.93 -0.75
C GLY A 140 11.03 -1.71 -1.59
N VAL A 141 11.09 -0.49 -1.05
CA VAL A 141 10.74 0.71 -1.82
C VAL A 141 11.87 1.05 -2.79
N GLY A 142 11.55 1.03 -4.08
CA GLY A 142 12.47 1.44 -5.14
C GLY A 142 12.52 2.96 -5.37
N TYR A 143 13.24 3.37 -6.43
CA TYR A 143 13.37 4.78 -6.84
C TYR A 143 12.33 5.23 -7.88
N ASN A 144 11.33 4.40 -8.22
CA ASN A 144 10.27 4.80 -9.16
C ASN A 144 9.33 5.86 -8.57
N THR A 145 8.99 5.74 -7.27
CA THR A 145 8.10 6.67 -6.57
C THR A 145 8.62 6.98 -5.15
N PRO A 146 9.89 7.41 -4.99
CA PRO A 146 10.52 7.57 -3.68
C PRO A 146 9.90 8.69 -2.85
N GLY A 147 9.25 9.66 -3.50
CA GLY A 147 8.61 10.80 -2.84
C GLY A 147 7.39 10.46 -1.99
N ILE A 148 6.86 9.24 -2.06
CA ILE A 148 5.67 8.86 -1.27
C ILE A 148 6.06 8.25 0.08
N ILE A 149 7.12 7.44 0.13
CA ILE A 149 7.53 6.72 1.34
C ILE A 149 8.97 7.04 1.71
N LYS A 150 9.93 6.76 0.81
CA LYS A 150 11.37 6.83 1.08
C LYS A 150 11.82 8.21 1.58
N TYR A 151 11.62 9.25 0.79
CA TYR A 151 12.05 10.60 1.15
C TYR A 151 11.30 11.18 2.37
N PRO A 152 9.96 11.02 2.50
CA PRO A 152 9.27 11.39 3.72
C PRO A 152 9.79 10.67 4.97
N PHE A 153 10.10 9.37 4.90
CA PHE A 153 10.65 8.64 6.04
C PHE A 153 12.06 9.13 6.42
N TRP A 154 12.89 9.46 5.43
CA TRP A 154 14.20 10.08 5.68
C TRP A 154 14.05 11.41 6.40
N GLN A 155 13.20 12.30 5.89
CA GLN A 155 12.96 13.61 6.49
C GLN A 155 12.42 13.49 7.93
N LEU A 156 11.38 12.68 8.15
CA LEU A 156 10.81 12.45 9.47
C LEU A 156 11.82 11.84 10.46
N THR A 157 12.77 11.04 9.97
CA THR A 157 13.83 10.47 10.81
C THR A 157 14.85 11.56 11.20
N ILE A 158 15.25 12.42 10.26
CA ILE A 158 16.18 13.52 10.52
C ILE A 158 15.59 14.51 11.54
N GLU A 159 14.29 14.81 11.40
CA GLU A 159 13.58 15.76 12.27
C GLU A 159 13.38 15.24 13.71
N ASN A 160 13.42 13.93 13.92
CA ASN A 160 13.22 13.32 15.23
C ASN A 160 14.45 12.51 15.68
N PRO A 161 15.28 13.04 16.60
CA PRO A 161 16.48 12.34 17.09
C PRO A 161 16.23 10.99 17.78
N LYS A 162 14.97 10.68 18.14
CA LYS A 162 14.55 9.41 18.74
C LYS A 162 14.06 8.41 17.72
N ALA A 163 13.92 8.81 16.45
CA ALA A 163 13.47 7.94 15.38
C ALA A 163 14.60 7.06 14.84
N ILE A 164 14.22 5.89 14.34
CA ILE A 164 15.11 5.00 13.59
C ILE A 164 14.47 4.76 12.22
N TYR A 165 15.27 4.90 11.18
CA TYR A 165 14.93 4.42 9.85
C TYR A 165 15.48 3.01 9.67
N ALA A 166 14.60 2.04 9.45
CA ALA A 166 14.98 0.65 9.19
C ALA A 166 14.57 0.31 7.74
N CYS A 167 15.52 -0.12 6.93
CA CYS A 167 15.27 -0.45 5.52
C CYS A 167 15.69 -1.88 5.23
N ILE A 168 14.76 -2.67 4.68
CA ILE A 168 15.01 -4.00 4.16
C ILE A 168 14.82 -3.92 2.64
N ASN A 169 15.94 -4.10 1.91
CA ASN A 169 15.94 -4.03 0.45
C ASN A 169 17.03 -4.92 -0.12
N GLN A 170 16.81 -5.52 -1.29
CA GLN A 170 17.84 -6.28 -2.00
C GLN A 170 18.84 -5.35 -2.71
N ASP A 171 18.41 -4.14 -3.06
CA ASP A 171 19.25 -3.13 -3.66
C ASP A 171 20.02 -2.33 -2.61
N ILE A 172 21.21 -1.85 -2.98
CA ILE A 172 21.97 -0.92 -2.16
C ILE A 172 21.29 0.45 -2.24
N ILE A 173 20.94 1.01 -1.08
CA ILE A 173 20.33 2.33 -0.98
C ILE A 173 21.41 3.33 -0.54
N ASP A 174 21.66 4.35 -1.36
CA ASP A 174 22.52 5.47 -0.97
C ASP A 174 21.73 6.41 -0.05
N LEU A 175 22.26 6.55 1.18
CA LEU A 175 21.63 7.30 2.25
C LEU A 175 22.29 8.67 2.42
N PRO A 176 21.50 9.73 2.70
CA PRO A 176 22.04 10.99 3.19
C PRO A 176 22.93 10.78 4.42
N SER A 177 24.02 11.56 4.50
CA SER A 177 25.00 11.46 5.61
C SER A 177 24.35 11.62 6.98
N GLU A 178 23.34 12.48 7.07
CA GLU A 178 22.59 12.82 8.28
C GLU A 178 21.85 11.62 8.86
N LEU A 179 21.40 10.71 8.01
CA LEU A 179 20.64 9.52 8.43
C LEU A 179 21.50 8.39 8.98
N LYS A 180 22.79 8.32 8.66
CA LYS A 180 23.65 7.16 8.94
C LYS A 180 23.65 6.72 10.40
N LYS A 181 23.51 7.66 11.34
CA LYS A 181 23.49 7.35 12.80
C LYS A 181 22.14 6.82 13.31
N GLN A 182 21.06 7.01 12.54
CA GLN A 182 19.70 6.64 12.89
C GLN A 182 19.16 5.55 11.95
N THR A 183 20.03 4.84 11.22
CA THR A 183 19.61 3.88 10.19
C THR A 183 20.08 2.46 10.50
N ILE A 184 19.18 1.51 10.28
CA ILE A 184 19.44 0.06 10.20
C ILE A 184 19.19 -0.35 8.76
N MET A 185 20.24 -0.77 8.04
CA MET A 185 20.13 -1.29 6.69
C MET A 185 20.31 -2.80 6.69
N ILE A 186 19.37 -3.50 6.06
CA ILE A 186 19.42 -4.94 5.86
C ILE A 186 19.29 -5.20 4.36
N ASN A 187 20.40 -5.63 3.76
CA ASN A 187 20.44 -5.95 2.34
C ASN A 187 20.14 -7.44 2.11
N ASP A 188 18.85 -7.79 2.12
CA ASP A 188 18.37 -9.16 1.92
C ASP A 188 16.90 -9.15 1.46
N ASN A 189 16.40 -10.34 1.15
CA ASN A 189 15.01 -10.57 0.82
C ASN A 189 14.11 -10.36 2.06
N ILE A 190 13.05 -9.57 1.91
CA ILE A 190 12.12 -9.22 2.98
C ILE A 190 11.59 -10.47 3.70
N HIS A 191 11.18 -11.51 2.95
CA HIS A 191 10.66 -12.74 3.54
C HIS A 191 11.67 -13.44 4.44
N ASN A 192 12.94 -13.50 4.04
CA ASN A 192 14.02 -14.11 4.84
C ASN A 192 14.24 -13.34 6.13
N VAL A 193 14.33 -12.02 6.05
CA VAL A 193 14.53 -11.15 7.22
C VAL A 193 13.37 -11.29 8.20
N LEU A 194 12.12 -11.19 7.74
CA LEU A 194 10.94 -11.33 8.61
C LEU A 194 10.85 -12.74 9.23
N SER A 195 11.22 -13.78 8.47
CA SER A 195 11.28 -15.15 9.00
C SER A 195 12.35 -15.34 10.07
N SER A 196 13.46 -14.60 9.97
CA SER A 196 14.51 -14.62 10.99
C SER A 196 14.11 -13.85 12.23
N LEU A 197 13.46 -12.69 12.07
CA LEU A 197 12.95 -11.89 13.19
C LEU A 197 11.84 -12.62 13.98
N GLU A 198 10.96 -13.33 13.28
CA GLU A 198 9.88 -14.09 13.93
C GLU A 198 10.41 -15.19 14.88
N LYS A 199 11.59 -15.76 14.61
CA LYS A 199 12.25 -16.75 15.47
C LYS A 199 12.85 -16.17 16.74
N LEU A 200 12.97 -14.83 16.82
CA LEU A 200 13.54 -14.13 17.99
C LEU A 200 12.47 -13.65 18.97
N LEU A 201 11.18 -13.79 18.61
CA LEU A 201 10.02 -13.46 19.46
C LEU A 201 9.52 -14.67 20.21
#